data_7ff5cd20348432becfc64e7a180942ef
#
_entry.id   7ff5cd20348432becfc64e7a180942ef
#
_cell.length_a   1.000
_cell.length_b   1.000
_cell.length_c   1.000
_cell.angle_alpha   90.00
_cell.angle_beta   90.00
_cell.angle_gamma   90.00
#
_symmetry.space_group_name_H-M   'P 1'
#
loop_
_entity.id
_entity.type
_entity.pdbx_description
1 polymer ?
#
loop_
_entity_poly.entity_id
_entity_poly.type
_entity_poly.pdbx_seq_one_letter_code
_entity_poly.pdbx_strand_id
1 'polypeptide(L)' 'MKKIIILIPIFNDWKSLIKLLNEINENISDLKDIHFECLIVNDASTIKQPKFIKPNYIRSLEILNMK' A
#
# COMPACT_ATOMS: atom_id res chain seq x y z
N MET A 1 -9.10 -6.64 -18.52
CA MET A 1 -8.02 -6.26 -17.58
C MET A 1 -8.41 -6.69 -16.17
N LYS A 2 -7.49 -7.36 -15.48
CA LYS A 2 -7.76 -7.83 -14.12
C LYS A 2 -7.41 -6.75 -13.11
N LYS A 3 -8.13 -6.73 -12.01
CA LYS A 3 -7.88 -5.82 -10.90
C LYS A 3 -7.65 -6.63 -9.63
N ILE A 4 -6.55 -6.35 -8.94
CA ILE A 4 -6.22 -7.00 -7.68
C ILE A 4 -6.09 -5.93 -6.61
N ILE A 5 -6.78 -6.12 -5.50
CA ILE A 5 -6.70 -5.23 -4.35
C ILE A 5 -5.90 -5.94 -3.27
N ILE A 6 -4.81 -5.31 -2.83
CA ILE A 6 -3.97 -5.84 -1.77
C ILE A 6 -4.36 -5.13 -0.49
N LEU A 7 -4.83 -5.89 0.49
CA LEU A 7 -5.24 -5.36 1.78
C LEU A 7 -4.09 -5.50 2.77
N ILE A 8 -3.66 -4.39 3.36
CA ILE A 8 -2.53 -4.38 4.27
C ILE A 8 -2.94 -3.72 5.58
N PRO A 9 -3.11 -4.50 6.66
CA PRO A 9 -3.36 -3.92 7.98
C PRO A 9 -2.05 -3.44 8.61
N ILE A 10 -2.10 -2.29 9.28
CA ILE A 10 -0.95 -1.78 10.01
C ILE A 10 -1.36 -1.23 11.37
N PHE A 11 -0.40 -1.24 12.29
CA PHE A 11 -0.50 -0.57 13.59
C PHE A 11 0.88 -0.02 13.93
N ASN A 12 1.06 1.30 13.79
CA ASN A 12 2.30 2.02 14.07
C ASN A 12 3.53 1.61 13.23
N ASP A 13 3.38 0.70 12.30
CA ASP A 13 4.51 0.15 11.55
C ASP A 13 4.61 0.75 10.15
N TRP A 14 4.64 2.07 10.09
CA TRP A 14 4.71 2.81 8.83
C TRP A 14 5.97 2.50 8.03
N LYS A 15 7.09 2.30 8.72
CA LYS A 15 8.37 2.05 8.07
C LYS A 15 8.36 0.74 7.29
N SER A 16 7.85 -0.31 7.92
CA SER A 16 7.70 -1.61 7.24
C SER A 16 6.70 -1.54 6.12
N LEU A 17 5.63 -0.76 6.28
CA LEU A 17 4.65 -0.56 5.21
C LEU A 17 5.31 0.05 3.97
N ILE A 18 6.08 1.11 4.14
CA ILE A 18 6.75 1.76 3.00
C ILE A 18 7.68 0.79 2.29
N LYS A 19 8.43 0.02 3.06
CA LYS A 19 9.32 -1.00 2.50
C LYS A 19 8.54 -2.06 1.72
N LEU A 20 7.43 -2.53 2.30
CA LEU A 20 6.58 -3.53 1.64
C LEU A 20 5.99 -2.99 0.34
N LEU A 21 5.51 -1.75 0.34
CA LEU A 21 4.95 -1.14 -0.87
C LEU A 21 5.98 -1.08 -1.99
N ASN A 22 7.22 -0.75 -1.67
CA ASN A 22 8.29 -0.72 -2.67
C ASN A 22 8.62 -2.11 -3.19
N GLU A 23 8.62 -3.12 -2.33
CA GLU A 23 8.84 -4.50 -2.76
C GLU A 23 7.71 -5.00 -3.67
N ILE A 24 6.46 -4.70 -3.32
CA ILE A 24 5.32 -5.03 -4.16
C ILE A 24 5.48 -4.36 -5.53
N ASN A 25 5.83 -3.09 -5.53
CA ASN A 25 5.99 -2.33 -6.76
C ASN A 25 7.02 -2.96 -7.69
N GLU A 26 8.15 -3.41 -7.16
CA GLU A 26 9.18 -4.07 -7.95
C GLU A 26 8.68 -5.39 -8.54
N ASN A 27 7.93 -6.15 -7.77
CA ASN A 27 7.44 -7.47 -8.19
C ASN A 27 6.33 -7.38 -9.24
N ILE A 28 5.55 -6.31 -9.26
CA ILE A 28 4.44 -6.16 -10.20
C ILE A 28 4.81 -5.37 -11.46
N SER A 29 6.03 -4.88 -11.55
CA SER A 29 6.45 -4.00 -12.66
C SER A 29 6.28 -4.65 -14.04
N ASP A 30 6.38 -5.97 -14.12
CA ASP A 30 6.24 -6.71 -15.38
C ASP A 30 4.80 -7.14 -15.69
N LEU A 31 3.88 -6.94 -14.75
CA LEU A 31 2.50 -7.43 -14.88
C LEU A 31 1.59 -6.34 -15.43
N LYS A 32 1.75 -6.03 -16.71
CA LYS A 32 1.11 -4.86 -17.34
C LYS A 32 -0.39 -5.00 -17.54
N ASP A 33 -0.91 -6.23 -17.61
CA ASP A 33 -2.33 -6.46 -17.84
C ASP A 33 -3.15 -6.53 -16.55
N ILE A 34 -2.51 -6.27 -15.41
CA ILE A 34 -3.17 -6.35 -14.11
C ILE A 34 -3.06 -4.99 -13.43
N HIS A 35 -4.18 -4.48 -12.92
CA HIS A 35 -4.19 -3.27 -12.10
C HIS A 35 -4.09 -3.66 -10.64
N PHE A 36 -3.04 -3.19 -9.98
CA PHE A 36 -2.85 -3.42 -8.55
C PHE A 36 -3.22 -2.16 -7.77
N GLU A 37 -4.06 -2.34 -6.76
CA GLU A 37 -4.46 -1.28 -5.84
C GLU A 37 -4.16 -1.74 -4.43
N CYS A 38 -3.76 -0.82 -3.58
CA CYS A 38 -3.48 -1.14 -2.18
C CYS A 38 -4.47 -0.43 -1.29
N LEU A 39 -5.04 -1.16 -0.34
CA LEU A 39 -5.87 -0.61 0.71
C LEU A 39 -5.17 -0.85 2.04
N ILE A 40 -4.71 0.23 2.66
CA ILE A 40 -4.03 0.17 3.95
C ILE A 40 -5.08 0.37 5.03
N VAL A 41 -5.21 -0.58 5.93
CA VAL A 41 -6.10 -0.45 7.08
C VAL A 41 -5.27 -0.07 8.29
N ASN A 42 -5.36 1.19 8.69
CA ASN A 42 -4.63 1.70 9.84
C ASN A 42 -5.46 1.49 11.09
N ASP A 43 -5.09 0.48 11.89
CA ASP A 43 -5.82 0.09 13.08
C ASP A 43 -5.39 0.93 14.29
N ALA A 44 -5.92 2.14 14.35
CA ALA A 44 -5.72 3.06 15.47
C ALA A 44 -4.25 3.33 15.83
N SER A 45 -3.41 3.50 14.81
CA SER A 45 -2.00 3.85 15.04
C SER A 45 -1.89 5.16 15.81
N THR A 46 -0.99 5.20 16.78
CA THR A 46 -0.72 6.40 17.56
C THR A 46 0.41 7.22 16.97
N ILE A 47 1.26 6.60 16.15
CA ILE A 47 2.34 7.29 15.46
C ILE A 47 1.78 7.96 14.22
N LYS A 48 2.10 9.25 14.05
CA LYS A 48 1.63 10.01 12.91
C LYS A 48 2.10 9.40 11.59
N GLN A 49 1.20 9.36 10.61
CA GLN A 49 1.52 8.88 9.28
C GLN A 49 2.62 9.74 8.65
N PRO A 50 3.75 9.13 8.23
CA PRO A 50 4.78 9.88 7.52
C PRO A 50 4.34 10.23 6.10
N LYS A 51 4.99 11.21 5.51
CA LYS A 51 4.78 11.50 4.11
C LYS A 51 5.55 10.47 3.27
N PHE A 52 4.89 9.89 2.30
CA PHE A 52 5.55 9.02 1.34
C PHE A 52 4.83 9.09 0.00
N ILE A 53 5.51 8.66 -1.05
CA ILE A 53 4.99 8.72 -2.40
C ILE A 53 4.52 7.33 -2.81
N LYS A 54 3.31 7.26 -3.37
CA LYS A 54 2.79 6.01 -3.92
C LYS A 54 3.73 5.50 -5.01
N PRO A 55 4.21 4.24 -4.94
CA PRO A 55 4.99 3.66 -6.02
C PRO A 55 4.20 3.64 -7.34
N ASN A 56 4.90 3.82 -8.44
CA ASN A 56 4.25 4.13 -9.72
C ASN A 56 3.52 2.96 -10.37
N TYR A 57 3.87 1.71 -10.07
CA TYR A 57 3.16 0.55 -10.63
C TYR A 57 1.93 0.17 -9.84
N ILE A 58 1.78 0.70 -8.62
CA ILE A 58 0.55 0.58 -7.84
C ILE A 58 -0.40 1.66 -8.33
N ARG A 59 -1.56 1.26 -8.86
CA ARG A 59 -2.49 2.18 -9.52
C ARG A 59 -3.17 3.13 -8.55
N SER A 60 -3.55 2.64 -7.38
CA SER A 60 -4.11 3.49 -6.35
C SER A 60 -3.71 2.98 -4.97
N LEU A 61 -3.70 3.88 -4.02
CA LEU A 61 -3.37 3.56 -2.65
C LEU A 61 -4.28 4.39 -1.75
N GLU A 62 -5.06 3.70 -0.94
CA GLU A 62 -5.94 4.33 0.03
C GLU A 62 -5.55 3.92 1.44
N ILE A 63 -5.74 4.82 2.39
CA ILE A 63 -5.53 4.54 3.79
C ILE A 63 -6.85 4.73 4.52
N LEU A 64 -7.35 3.64 5.08
CA LEU A 64 -8.55 3.65 5.89
C LEU A 64 -8.14 3.71 7.35
N ASN A 65 -8.46 4.80 8.01
CA ASN A 65 -8.12 4.97 9.42
C ASN A 65 -9.28 4.47 10.28
N MET A 66 -8.98 3.50 11.12
CA MET A 66 -9.94 2.94 12.06
C MET A 66 -9.59 3.41 13.46
N LYS A 67 -10.61 3.70 14.24
CA LYS A 67 -10.41 4.14 15.63
C LYS A 67 -10.51 2.97 16.58
#